data_73ef45354f7f774d876b66874aa5e3d2
#
_entry.id   73ef45354f7f774d876b66874aa5e3d2
#
_cell.length_a   1.000
_cell.length_b   1.000
_cell.length_c   1.000
_cell.angle_alpha   90.00
_cell.angle_beta   90.00
_cell.angle_gamma   90.00
#
_symmetry.space_group_name_H-M   'P 1'
#
loop_
_entity.id
_entity.type
_entity.pdbx_description
1 polymer ?
#
loop_
_entity_poly.entity_id
_entity_poly.type
_entity_poly.pdbx_seq_one_letter_code
_entity_poly.pdbx_strand_id
1 'polypeptide(L)'
;MREMFPAERQGRILEILAEQRGVRVSALSDLLGVSEMTIRRDLERLENDGLLSRTHGGAILRQHIVEEPRYVTNVRTHTAEKDRIARAAAAMIVPGETVFLGSGTTAAQVLAHVDPQVSARVVTLNVGALTTAQDSALDVIMLGGVFRPRSNTLEGPMAIEAVSAMHASRFILGADGLSLEEGVTTASIGIAGVERAMIRQTRGEVIVLADRSKLGAVGDFVICGLSDVQAVVVDDVDDDVRDEMLRRGLRVVST
;
A
#
# COMPACT_ATOMS: atom_id res chain seq x y z
N MET A 1 2.78 -31.17 29.86
CA MET A 1 2.79 -30.46 28.56
C MET A 1 4.18 -30.65 27.97
N ARG A 2 4.28 -31.13 26.73
CA ARG A 2 5.59 -31.36 26.08
C ARG A 2 6.21 -30.00 25.79
N GLU A 3 7.39 -29.73 26.25
CA GLU A 3 8.12 -28.50 25.99
C GLU A 3 8.42 -28.42 24.49
N MET A 4 7.87 -27.41 23.80
CA MET A 4 8.04 -27.21 22.37
C MET A 4 9.45 -26.69 22.08
N PHE A 5 10.18 -27.36 21.19
CA PHE A 5 11.51 -26.90 20.80
C PHE A 5 11.47 -25.54 20.06
N PRO A 6 12.51 -24.70 20.19
CA PRO A 6 12.52 -23.37 19.57
C PRO A 6 12.21 -23.37 18.06
N ALA A 7 12.79 -24.29 17.29
CA ALA A 7 12.54 -24.38 15.85
C ALA A 7 11.08 -24.77 15.53
N GLU A 8 10.48 -25.68 16.30
CA GLU A 8 9.08 -26.06 16.15
C GLU A 8 8.14 -24.90 16.49
N ARG A 9 8.47 -24.14 17.55
CA ARG A 9 7.70 -22.97 17.96
C ARG A 9 7.79 -21.84 16.94
N GLN A 10 8.98 -21.58 16.39
CA GLN A 10 9.17 -20.60 15.32
C GLN A 10 8.40 -20.96 14.04
N GLY A 11 8.40 -22.25 13.66
CA GLY A 11 7.56 -22.74 12.57
C GLY A 11 6.07 -22.48 12.81
N ARG A 12 5.60 -22.74 14.05
CA ARG A 12 4.19 -22.50 14.42
C ARG A 12 3.83 -21.02 14.44
N ILE A 13 4.75 -20.14 14.84
CA ILE A 13 4.57 -18.68 14.76
C ILE A 13 4.38 -18.25 13.29
N LEU A 14 5.19 -18.75 12.36
CA LEU A 14 5.06 -18.43 10.94
C LEU A 14 3.77 -18.96 10.33
N GLU A 15 3.29 -20.15 10.73
CA GLU A 15 1.98 -20.67 10.30
C GLU A 15 0.84 -19.76 10.76
N ILE A 16 0.84 -19.35 12.03
CA ILE A 16 -0.18 -18.43 12.56
C ILE A 16 -0.14 -17.09 11.82
N LEU A 17 1.06 -16.55 11.58
CA LEU A 17 1.22 -15.32 10.79
C LEU A 17 0.78 -15.46 9.34
N ALA A 18 0.95 -16.64 8.73
CA ALA A 18 0.47 -16.90 7.37
C ALA A 18 -1.07 -16.86 7.28
N GLU A 19 -1.76 -17.30 8.34
CA GLU A 19 -3.22 -17.27 8.43
C GLU A 19 -3.76 -15.89 8.81
N GLN A 20 -3.15 -15.24 9.81
CA GLN A 20 -3.67 -14.02 10.43
C GLN A 20 -2.97 -12.74 9.94
N ARG A 21 -1.83 -12.88 9.25
CA ARG A 21 -0.92 -11.84 8.76
C ARG A 21 -0.27 -10.96 9.82
N GLY A 22 -0.90 -10.74 10.95
CA GLY A 22 -0.37 -10.04 12.10
C GLY A 22 -0.83 -10.73 13.39
N VAL A 23 0.01 -10.71 14.43
CA VAL A 23 -0.32 -11.32 15.72
C VAL A 23 0.38 -10.60 16.87
N ARG A 24 -0.32 -10.50 18.00
CA ARG A 24 0.24 -9.91 19.22
C ARG A 24 1.10 -10.90 19.98
N VAL A 25 2.14 -10.41 20.67
CA VAL A 25 3.00 -11.20 21.55
C VAL A 25 2.18 -11.93 22.61
N SER A 26 1.20 -11.26 23.25
CA SER A 26 0.32 -11.86 24.25
C SER A 26 -0.49 -13.03 23.67
N ALA A 27 -1.08 -12.87 22.49
CA ALA A 27 -1.85 -13.91 21.82
C ALA A 27 -0.97 -15.14 21.47
N LEU A 28 0.25 -14.92 21.00
CA LEU A 28 1.22 -15.99 20.75
C LEU A 28 1.66 -16.69 22.05
N SER A 29 1.85 -15.91 23.13
CA SER A 29 2.17 -16.43 24.46
C SER A 29 1.10 -17.39 24.97
N ASP A 30 -0.17 -16.98 24.86
CA ASP A 30 -1.33 -17.77 25.28
C ASP A 30 -1.50 -19.03 24.41
N LEU A 31 -1.43 -18.87 23.07
CA LEU A 31 -1.59 -19.99 22.12
C LEU A 31 -0.50 -21.05 22.23
N LEU A 32 0.75 -20.63 22.45
CA LEU A 32 1.91 -21.54 22.47
C LEU A 32 2.32 -21.96 23.90
N GLY A 33 1.68 -21.38 24.92
CA GLY A 33 1.91 -21.76 26.33
C GLY A 33 3.34 -21.43 26.84
N VAL A 34 3.95 -20.35 26.33
CA VAL A 34 5.27 -19.89 26.73
C VAL A 34 5.23 -18.42 27.15
N SER A 35 6.25 -17.94 27.86
CA SER A 35 6.29 -16.54 28.30
C SER A 35 6.41 -15.57 27.12
N GLU A 36 5.86 -14.34 27.26
CA GLU A 36 6.03 -13.27 26.28
C GLU A 36 7.51 -12.98 25.96
N MET A 37 8.39 -13.11 26.95
CA MET A 37 9.82 -12.93 26.75
C MET A 37 10.39 -13.99 25.78
N THR A 38 9.89 -15.23 25.85
CA THR A 38 10.26 -16.29 24.93
C THR A 38 9.79 -15.97 23.52
N ILE A 39 8.53 -15.54 23.39
CA ILE A 39 7.97 -15.09 22.10
C ILE A 39 8.78 -13.94 21.51
N ARG A 40 9.11 -12.90 22.29
CA ARG A 40 9.91 -11.76 21.83
C ARG A 40 11.26 -12.19 21.27
N ARG A 41 11.94 -13.17 21.89
CA ARG A 41 13.20 -13.74 21.40
C ARG A 41 13.03 -14.54 20.10
N ASP A 42 11.94 -15.28 19.99
CA ASP A 42 11.65 -16.02 18.75
C ASP A 42 11.33 -15.07 17.61
N LEU A 43 10.51 -14.04 17.85
CA LEU A 43 10.22 -13.00 16.86
C LEU A 43 11.48 -12.24 16.44
N GLU A 44 12.39 -11.91 17.37
CA GLU A 44 13.66 -11.27 17.06
C GLU A 44 14.54 -12.11 16.12
N ARG A 45 14.57 -13.43 16.32
CA ARG A 45 15.29 -14.34 15.43
C ARG A 45 14.68 -14.39 14.05
N LEU A 46 13.35 -14.56 13.98
CA LEU A 46 12.62 -14.62 12.71
C LEU A 46 12.70 -13.29 11.92
N GLU A 47 12.77 -12.16 12.62
CA GLU A 47 13.01 -10.84 12.02
C GLU A 47 14.43 -10.74 11.45
N ASN A 48 15.45 -11.20 12.21
CA ASN A 48 16.84 -11.25 11.72
C ASN A 48 17.00 -12.18 10.51
N ASP A 49 16.18 -13.22 10.42
CA ASP A 49 16.11 -14.14 9.28
C ASP A 49 15.27 -13.54 8.11
N GLY A 50 14.70 -12.33 8.28
CA GLY A 50 13.90 -11.63 7.25
C GLY A 50 12.52 -12.20 6.98
N LEU A 51 12.00 -13.07 7.88
CA LEU A 51 10.73 -13.80 7.67
C LEU A 51 9.50 -13.04 8.16
N LEU A 52 9.68 -12.07 9.04
CA LEU A 52 8.63 -11.20 9.58
C LEU A 52 9.20 -9.82 9.91
N SER A 53 8.31 -8.86 10.17
CA SER A 53 8.65 -7.56 10.76
C SER A 53 7.97 -7.44 12.10
N ARG A 54 8.71 -6.99 13.15
CA ARG A 54 8.16 -6.77 14.48
C ARG A 54 7.45 -5.43 14.56
N THR A 55 6.35 -5.42 15.30
CA THR A 55 5.68 -4.22 15.78
C THR A 55 5.97 -4.02 17.26
N HIS A 56 5.48 -2.92 17.87
CA HIS A 56 5.70 -2.66 19.30
C HIS A 56 5.14 -3.77 20.20
N GLY A 57 4.03 -4.37 19.82
CA GLY A 57 3.31 -5.41 20.60
C GLY A 57 3.23 -6.78 19.94
N GLY A 58 3.74 -6.97 18.71
CA GLY A 58 3.56 -8.19 17.95
C GLY A 58 4.50 -8.36 16.78
N ALA A 59 3.99 -9.02 15.74
CA ALA A 59 4.69 -9.22 14.48
C ALA A 59 3.70 -9.31 13.32
N ILE A 60 4.17 -8.92 12.13
CA ILE A 60 3.48 -9.09 10.85
C ILE A 60 4.35 -9.93 9.92
N LEU A 61 3.70 -10.77 9.11
CA LEU A 61 4.41 -11.59 8.13
C LEU A 61 5.08 -10.70 7.09
N ARG A 62 6.39 -10.87 6.86
CA ARG A 62 7.08 -10.22 5.75
C ARG A 62 6.85 -11.06 4.50
N GLN A 63 6.12 -10.49 3.54
CA GLN A 63 5.85 -11.14 2.26
C GLN A 63 6.65 -10.45 1.16
N HIS A 64 7.62 -11.15 0.58
CA HIS A 64 8.33 -10.65 -0.59
C HIS A 64 7.50 -10.86 -1.86
N ILE A 65 7.24 -9.77 -2.59
CA ILE A 65 6.51 -9.79 -3.86
C ILE A 65 7.50 -10.02 -4.98
N VAL A 66 7.69 -11.29 -5.34
CA VAL A 66 8.64 -11.70 -6.38
C VAL A 66 8.11 -11.38 -7.79
N GLU A 67 6.80 -11.41 -7.98
CA GLU A 67 6.17 -11.26 -9.27
C GLU A 67 5.12 -10.14 -9.27
N GLU A 68 5.21 -9.22 -10.23
CA GLU A 68 4.24 -8.15 -10.41
C GLU A 68 2.82 -8.72 -10.56
N PRO A 69 1.85 -8.34 -9.70
CA PRO A 69 0.48 -8.81 -9.81
C PRO A 69 -0.16 -8.40 -11.14
N ARG A 70 -0.91 -9.32 -11.77
CA ARG A 70 -1.64 -8.98 -12.99
C ARG A 70 -2.85 -8.10 -12.68
N TYR A 71 -2.97 -6.95 -13.36
CA TYR A 71 -4.09 -6.03 -13.20
C TYR A 71 -5.45 -6.72 -13.33
N VAL A 72 -5.63 -7.54 -14.39
CA VAL A 72 -6.89 -8.25 -14.67
C VAL A 72 -7.30 -9.24 -13.59
N THR A 73 -6.34 -9.81 -12.86
CA THR A 73 -6.61 -10.68 -11.71
C THR A 73 -6.90 -9.82 -10.47
N ASN A 74 -6.09 -8.78 -10.27
CA ASN A 74 -6.17 -7.92 -9.09
C ASN A 74 -7.47 -7.10 -9.02
N VAL A 75 -8.08 -6.78 -10.16
CA VAL A 75 -9.43 -6.14 -10.23
C VAL A 75 -10.49 -6.98 -9.51
N ARG A 76 -10.35 -8.31 -9.51
CA ARG A 76 -11.35 -9.26 -8.99
C ARG A 76 -11.10 -9.69 -7.54
N THR A 77 -9.99 -9.30 -6.95
CA THR A 77 -9.62 -9.65 -5.57
C THR A 77 -9.90 -8.48 -4.64
N HIS A 78 -10.34 -8.76 -3.40
CA HIS A 78 -10.58 -7.75 -2.36
C HIS A 78 -11.46 -6.58 -2.85
N THR A 79 -12.51 -6.89 -3.61
CA THR A 79 -13.31 -5.86 -4.29
C THR A 79 -14.09 -4.97 -3.31
N ALA A 80 -14.61 -5.54 -2.21
CA ALA A 80 -15.34 -4.79 -1.20
C ALA A 80 -14.42 -3.87 -0.39
N GLU A 81 -13.22 -4.36 -0.05
CA GLU A 81 -12.18 -3.61 0.64
C GLU A 81 -11.71 -2.42 -0.21
N LYS A 82 -11.39 -2.68 -1.47
CA LYS A 82 -10.98 -1.64 -2.43
C LYS A 82 -12.06 -0.59 -2.66
N ASP A 83 -13.32 -0.99 -2.71
CA ASP A 83 -14.45 -0.06 -2.85
C ASP A 83 -14.54 0.89 -1.64
N ARG A 84 -14.42 0.38 -0.40
CA ARG A 84 -14.41 1.22 0.79
C ARG A 84 -13.23 2.19 0.82
N ILE A 85 -12.02 1.69 0.54
CA ILE A 85 -10.80 2.49 0.48
C ILE A 85 -10.93 3.59 -0.60
N ALA A 86 -11.42 3.23 -1.79
CA ALA A 86 -11.59 4.16 -2.89
C ALA A 86 -12.60 5.27 -2.57
N ARG A 87 -13.73 4.95 -1.91
CA ARG A 87 -14.70 5.95 -1.43
C ARG A 87 -14.08 6.95 -0.46
N ALA A 88 -13.34 6.44 0.53
CA ALA A 88 -12.70 7.30 1.52
C ALA A 88 -11.64 8.22 0.86
N ALA A 89 -10.86 7.71 -0.09
CA ALA A 89 -9.89 8.49 -0.83
C ALA A 89 -10.55 9.52 -1.76
N ALA A 90 -11.63 9.15 -2.44
CA ALA A 90 -12.38 10.07 -3.32
C ALA A 90 -12.92 11.29 -2.57
N ALA A 91 -13.41 11.10 -1.34
CA ALA A 91 -13.88 12.19 -0.49
C ALA A 91 -12.77 13.19 -0.08
N MET A 92 -11.50 12.86 -0.31
CA MET A 92 -10.37 13.76 -0.05
C MET A 92 -10.06 14.68 -1.23
N ILE A 93 -10.62 14.40 -2.43
CA ILE A 93 -10.43 15.23 -3.62
C ILE A 93 -11.33 16.47 -3.53
N VAL A 94 -10.73 17.64 -3.67
CA VAL A 94 -11.47 18.91 -3.56
C VAL A 94 -11.55 19.63 -4.91
N PRO A 95 -12.58 20.48 -5.12
CA PRO A 95 -12.74 21.22 -6.39
C PRO A 95 -11.53 22.09 -6.72
N GLY A 96 -11.15 22.09 -8.00
CA GLY A 96 -10.10 22.95 -8.55
C GLY A 96 -8.67 22.44 -8.36
N GLU A 97 -8.47 21.34 -7.64
CA GLU A 97 -7.11 20.81 -7.44
C GLU A 97 -6.61 19.98 -8.63
N THR A 98 -5.29 19.85 -8.71
CA THR A 98 -4.61 18.84 -9.54
C THR A 98 -4.16 17.69 -8.65
N VAL A 99 -4.58 16.48 -9.00
CA VAL A 99 -4.28 15.25 -8.27
C VAL A 99 -3.45 14.34 -9.16
N PHE A 100 -2.33 13.85 -8.67
CA PHE A 100 -1.69 12.68 -9.24
C PHE A 100 -2.41 11.43 -8.78
N LEU A 101 -2.68 10.51 -9.69
CA LEU A 101 -3.26 9.20 -9.39
C LEU A 101 -2.29 8.11 -9.86
N GLY A 102 -1.86 7.28 -8.93
CA GLY A 102 -0.90 6.22 -9.16
C GLY A 102 -1.49 4.98 -9.84
N SER A 103 -0.67 3.96 -9.89
CA SER A 103 -1.02 2.65 -10.43
C SER A 103 -1.97 1.86 -9.53
N GLY A 104 -2.42 0.72 -10.03
CA GLY A 104 -3.19 -0.25 -9.28
C GLY A 104 -4.71 -0.11 -9.38
N THR A 105 -5.39 -1.18 -9.01
CA THR A 105 -6.85 -1.32 -9.18
C THR A 105 -7.65 -0.50 -8.16
N THR A 106 -7.12 -0.32 -6.94
CA THR A 106 -7.76 0.52 -5.92
C THR A 106 -7.70 2.00 -6.31
N ALA A 107 -6.55 2.47 -6.81
CA ALA A 107 -6.38 3.83 -7.27
C ALA A 107 -7.34 4.14 -8.45
N ALA A 108 -7.46 3.23 -9.42
CA ALA A 108 -8.41 3.40 -10.53
C ALA A 108 -9.86 3.57 -10.04
N GLN A 109 -10.27 2.83 -9.01
CA GLN A 109 -11.63 2.89 -8.46
C GLN A 109 -11.94 4.22 -7.76
N VAL A 110 -10.95 4.98 -7.31
CA VAL A 110 -11.17 6.30 -6.67
C VAL A 110 -12.02 7.19 -7.56
N LEU A 111 -11.74 7.22 -8.87
CA LEU A 111 -12.44 8.13 -9.79
C LEU A 111 -13.93 7.80 -9.97
N ALA A 112 -14.32 6.54 -9.76
CA ALA A 112 -15.73 6.14 -9.79
C ALA A 112 -16.54 6.69 -8.59
N HIS A 113 -15.86 7.13 -7.53
CA HIS A 113 -16.50 7.61 -6.30
C HIS A 113 -16.35 9.11 -6.05
N VAL A 114 -15.65 9.83 -6.93
CA VAL A 114 -15.59 11.29 -6.84
C VAL A 114 -16.99 11.86 -7.08
N ASP A 115 -17.41 12.80 -6.22
CA ASP A 115 -18.70 13.48 -6.40
C ASP A 115 -18.76 14.08 -7.81
N PRO A 116 -19.82 13.78 -8.60
CA PRO A 116 -19.97 14.31 -9.97
C PRO A 116 -19.93 15.84 -10.08
N GLN A 117 -20.14 16.56 -8.98
CA GLN A 117 -20.05 18.03 -8.94
C GLN A 117 -18.61 18.54 -8.70
N VAL A 118 -17.67 17.65 -8.33
CA VAL A 118 -16.26 18.01 -8.13
C VAL A 118 -15.57 18.08 -9.49
N SER A 119 -15.20 19.28 -9.90
CA SER A 119 -14.32 19.52 -11.03
C SER A 119 -12.87 19.59 -10.52
N ALA A 120 -12.05 18.65 -10.93
CA ALA A 120 -10.63 18.57 -10.60
C ALA A 120 -9.85 17.98 -11.77
N ARG A 121 -8.53 18.19 -11.78
CA ARG A 121 -7.64 17.61 -12.79
C ARG A 121 -6.94 16.40 -12.20
N VAL A 122 -7.01 15.27 -12.91
CA VAL A 122 -6.33 14.03 -12.51
C VAL A 122 -5.26 13.70 -13.55
N VAL A 123 -4.02 13.56 -13.12
CA VAL A 123 -2.89 13.14 -13.95
C VAL A 123 -2.51 11.73 -13.56
N THR A 124 -2.51 10.79 -14.50
CA THR A 124 -2.31 9.37 -14.18
C THR A 124 -1.54 8.61 -15.25
N LEU A 125 -0.83 7.57 -14.81
CA LEU A 125 -0.24 6.52 -15.66
C LEU A 125 -1.19 5.32 -15.81
N ASN A 126 -2.29 5.27 -15.07
CA ASN A 126 -3.17 4.12 -14.90
C ASN A 126 -4.27 4.11 -15.97
N VAL A 127 -4.16 3.21 -16.95
CA VAL A 127 -5.12 3.11 -18.04
C VAL A 127 -6.53 2.73 -17.55
N GLY A 128 -6.60 1.96 -16.45
CA GLY A 128 -7.88 1.58 -15.81
C GLY A 128 -8.69 2.78 -15.30
N ALA A 129 -8.02 3.90 -14.99
CA ALA A 129 -8.67 5.12 -14.54
C ALA A 129 -9.58 5.75 -15.61
N LEU A 130 -9.28 5.55 -16.91
CA LEU A 130 -10.10 6.11 -18.00
C LEU A 130 -11.53 5.54 -18.02
N THR A 131 -11.69 4.27 -17.71
CA THR A 131 -13.01 3.63 -17.70
C THR A 131 -13.84 4.02 -16.48
N THR A 132 -13.21 4.35 -15.37
CA THR A 132 -13.87 4.73 -14.12
C THR A 132 -14.23 6.22 -14.06
N ALA A 133 -13.59 7.06 -14.88
CA ALA A 133 -13.82 8.50 -14.94
C ALA A 133 -14.88 8.96 -15.97
N GLN A 134 -15.46 8.04 -16.75
CA GLN A 134 -16.32 8.41 -17.91
C GLN A 134 -17.54 9.27 -17.54
N ASP A 135 -18.12 9.04 -16.36
CA ASP A 135 -19.33 9.76 -15.90
C ASP A 135 -19.01 10.86 -14.87
N SER A 136 -17.75 11.31 -14.81
CA SER A 136 -17.30 12.33 -13.86
C SER A 136 -17.08 13.69 -14.52
N ALA A 137 -17.01 14.77 -13.72
CA ALA A 137 -16.60 16.12 -14.16
C ALA A 137 -15.08 16.33 -14.10
N LEU A 138 -14.30 15.26 -14.07
CA LEU A 138 -12.85 15.30 -13.96
C LEU A 138 -12.17 15.49 -15.32
N ASP A 139 -11.19 16.39 -15.38
CA ASP A 139 -10.23 16.45 -16.49
C ASP A 139 -9.14 15.40 -16.26
N VAL A 140 -9.14 14.30 -17.03
CA VAL A 140 -8.14 13.25 -16.90
C VAL A 140 -7.03 13.41 -17.93
N ILE A 141 -5.82 13.68 -17.45
CA ILE A 141 -4.59 13.70 -18.24
C ILE A 141 -3.92 12.34 -18.13
N MET A 142 -3.95 11.58 -19.22
CA MET A 142 -3.21 10.33 -19.32
C MET A 142 -1.77 10.61 -19.69
N LEU A 143 -0.82 10.12 -18.89
CA LEU A 143 0.60 10.18 -19.22
C LEU A 143 0.91 9.34 -20.47
N GLY A 144 1.82 9.82 -21.30
CA GLY A 144 2.35 9.05 -22.41
C GLY A 144 3.37 7.99 -21.95
N GLY A 145 3.81 7.14 -22.88
CA GLY A 145 4.88 6.17 -22.59
C GLY A 145 4.60 4.78 -23.16
N VAL A 146 5.34 3.80 -22.65
CA VAL A 146 5.20 2.40 -23.04
C VAL A 146 4.05 1.76 -22.25
N PHE A 147 3.08 1.23 -22.96
CA PHE A 147 1.99 0.48 -22.33
C PHE A 147 2.46 -0.88 -21.82
N ARG A 148 2.23 -1.13 -20.55
CA ARG A 148 2.48 -2.41 -19.86
C ARG A 148 1.17 -3.13 -19.59
N PRO A 149 0.84 -4.19 -20.36
CA PRO A 149 -0.42 -4.90 -20.16
C PRO A 149 -0.56 -5.57 -18.79
N ARG A 150 0.55 -5.96 -18.15
CA ARG A 150 0.54 -6.63 -16.86
C ARG A 150 -0.01 -5.73 -15.75
N SER A 151 0.50 -4.51 -15.64
CA SER A 151 0.09 -3.48 -14.68
C SER A 151 -1.06 -2.60 -15.18
N ASN A 152 -1.35 -2.63 -16.48
CA ASN A 152 -2.29 -1.72 -17.15
C ASN A 152 -1.89 -0.25 -16.98
N THR A 153 -0.59 0.04 -17.18
CA THR A 153 0.01 1.37 -16.98
C THR A 153 0.79 1.84 -18.21
N LEU A 154 1.03 3.14 -18.28
CA LEU A 154 1.93 3.80 -19.21
C LEU A 154 3.19 4.24 -18.46
N GLU A 155 4.36 3.73 -18.87
CA GLU A 155 5.61 3.86 -18.14
C GLU A 155 6.75 4.37 -19.01
N GLY A 156 7.87 4.67 -18.37
CA GLY A 156 9.13 5.01 -19.02
C GLY A 156 9.45 6.49 -19.07
N PRO A 157 10.52 6.87 -19.79
CA PRO A 157 11.06 8.24 -19.77
C PRO A 157 10.04 9.31 -20.17
N MET A 158 9.18 9.04 -21.14
CA MET A 158 8.14 10.00 -21.58
C MET A 158 7.15 10.33 -20.45
N ALA A 159 6.73 9.33 -19.67
CA ALA A 159 5.86 9.53 -18.52
C ALA A 159 6.56 10.35 -17.43
N ILE A 160 7.83 10.04 -17.14
CA ILE A 160 8.64 10.74 -16.14
C ILE A 160 8.85 12.20 -16.54
N GLU A 161 9.18 12.47 -17.81
CA GLU A 161 9.38 13.81 -18.34
C GLU A 161 8.08 14.64 -18.25
N ALA A 162 6.95 14.07 -18.66
CA ALA A 162 5.66 14.72 -18.57
C ALA A 162 5.31 15.11 -17.12
N VAL A 163 5.48 14.20 -16.16
CA VAL A 163 5.27 14.47 -14.74
C VAL A 163 6.20 15.58 -14.23
N SER A 164 7.46 15.59 -14.67
CA SER A 164 8.45 16.57 -14.22
C SER A 164 8.11 18.03 -14.60
N ALA A 165 7.24 18.23 -15.59
CA ALA A 165 6.73 19.53 -16.02
C ALA A 165 5.42 19.96 -15.31
N MET A 166 4.93 19.17 -14.35
CA MET A 166 3.64 19.39 -13.68
C MET A 166 3.82 19.45 -12.16
N HIS A 167 2.83 20.02 -11.48
CA HIS A 167 2.71 19.95 -10.03
C HIS A 167 1.29 19.53 -9.66
N ALA A 168 1.18 18.74 -8.61
CA ALA A 168 -0.09 18.39 -8.00
C ALA A 168 -0.13 18.83 -6.53
N SER A 169 -1.31 19.14 -6.03
CA SER A 169 -1.54 19.38 -4.61
C SER A 169 -1.66 18.09 -3.82
N ARG A 170 -1.96 17.00 -4.52
CA ARG A 170 -2.17 15.67 -3.90
C ARG A 170 -1.67 14.56 -4.80
N PHE A 171 -1.13 13.51 -4.18
CA PHE A 171 -0.85 12.25 -4.85
C PHE A 171 -1.55 11.11 -4.13
N ILE A 172 -2.44 10.41 -4.83
CA ILE A 172 -3.13 9.22 -4.35
C ILE A 172 -2.54 8.02 -5.08
N LEU A 173 -1.87 7.11 -4.36
CA LEU A 173 -1.23 5.96 -4.97
C LEU A 173 -1.65 4.65 -4.30
N GLY A 174 -1.82 3.61 -5.12
CA GLY A 174 -1.88 2.23 -4.65
C GLY A 174 -0.50 1.72 -4.23
N ALA A 175 -0.46 0.65 -3.47
CA ALA A 175 0.78 -0.03 -3.11
C ALA A 175 0.68 -1.51 -3.47
N ASP A 176 1.77 -2.09 -4.00
CA ASP A 176 1.91 -3.54 -4.02
C ASP A 176 2.33 -4.03 -2.63
N GLY A 177 3.21 -3.29 -1.96
CA GLY A 177 3.63 -3.51 -0.59
C GLY A 177 3.76 -2.22 0.20
N LEU A 178 3.35 -2.27 1.48
CA LEU A 178 3.48 -1.21 2.46
C LEU A 178 4.09 -1.78 3.75
N SER A 179 5.32 -1.41 4.04
CA SER A 179 6.08 -1.87 5.20
C SER A 179 6.50 -0.69 6.07
N LEU A 180 6.58 -0.92 7.37
CA LEU A 180 7.05 0.08 8.32
C LEU A 180 8.54 0.41 8.12
N GLU A 181 9.33 -0.53 7.65
CA GLU A 181 10.78 -0.40 7.44
C GLU A 181 11.11 0.10 6.02
N GLU A 182 10.52 -0.53 5.00
CA GLU A 182 10.86 -0.30 3.60
C GLU A 182 9.99 0.78 2.94
N GLY A 183 8.89 1.20 3.60
CA GLY A 183 7.94 2.16 3.05
C GLY A 183 7.02 1.56 2.00
N VAL A 184 6.77 2.30 0.93
CA VAL A 184 5.90 1.92 -0.19
C VAL A 184 6.73 1.30 -1.29
N THR A 185 6.37 0.09 -1.69
CA THR A 185 7.15 -0.70 -2.67
C THR A 185 6.28 -1.29 -3.77
N THR A 186 6.90 -1.62 -4.90
CA THR A 186 6.28 -2.30 -6.06
C THR A 186 7.23 -3.34 -6.65
N ALA A 187 6.70 -4.29 -7.39
CA ALA A 187 7.48 -5.23 -8.18
C ALA A 187 7.88 -4.70 -9.59
N SER A 188 7.48 -3.47 -9.95
CA SER A 188 7.78 -2.84 -11.25
C SER A 188 8.72 -1.66 -11.14
N ILE A 189 9.90 -1.76 -11.77
CA ILE A 189 10.84 -0.64 -11.85
C ILE A 189 10.27 0.55 -12.63
N GLY A 190 9.43 0.29 -13.64
CA GLY A 190 8.81 1.33 -14.46
C GLY A 190 7.79 2.13 -13.66
N ILE A 191 6.89 1.47 -12.91
CA ILE A 191 5.96 2.11 -11.98
C ILE A 191 6.74 2.94 -10.95
N ALA A 192 7.73 2.33 -10.27
CA ALA A 192 8.53 3.03 -9.27
C ALA A 192 9.17 4.31 -9.83
N GLY A 193 9.65 4.29 -11.08
CA GLY A 193 10.25 5.44 -11.73
C GLY A 193 9.28 6.62 -11.90
N VAL A 194 8.07 6.34 -12.40
CA VAL A 194 7.03 7.36 -12.62
C VAL A 194 6.47 7.87 -11.29
N GLU A 195 6.15 6.98 -10.35
CA GLU A 195 5.56 7.36 -9.07
C GLU A 195 6.53 8.13 -8.17
N ARG A 196 7.85 7.83 -8.21
CA ARG A 196 8.88 8.69 -7.60
C ARG A 196 8.90 10.10 -8.20
N ALA A 197 8.69 10.22 -9.52
CA ALA A 197 8.58 11.54 -10.14
C ALA A 197 7.32 12.27 -9.66
N MET A 198 6.18 11.60 -9.53
CA MET A 198 4.95 12.16 -8.98
C MET A 198 5.13 12.64 -7.54
N ILE A 199 5.80 11.87 -6.67
CA ILE A 199 6.09 12.27 -5.29
C ILE A 199 6.91 13.57 -5.28
N ARG A 200 7.99 13.66 -6.06
CA ARG A 200 8.83 14.87 -6.14
C ARG A 200 8.07 16.12 -6.60
N GLN A 201 7.02 15.94 -7.40
CA GLN A 201 6.20 17.02 -7.95
C GLN A 201 4.93 17.30 -7.13
N THR A 202 4.69 16.53 -6.07
CA THR A 202 3.57 16.76 -5.15
C THR A 202 3.93 17.85 -4.15
N ARG A 203 3.07 18.88 -4.06
CA ARG A 203 3.26 20.05 -3.18
C ARG A 203 2.51 19.94 -1.85
N GLY A 204 1.60 18.98 -1.74
CA GLY A 204 0.78 18.75 -0.56
C GLY A 204 0.87 17.30 -0.08
N GLU A 205 -0.25 16.61 0.01
CA GLU A 205 -0.33 15.30 0.64
C GLU A 205 -0.04 14.16 -0.34
N VAL A 206 0.77 13.20 0.09
CA VAL A 206 0.90 11.86 -0.50
C VAL A 206 0.06 10.90 0.34
N ILE A 207 -0.92 10.26 -0.30
CA ILE A 207 -1.90 9.37 0.32
C ILE A 207 -1.74 7.97 -0.26
N VAL A 208 -1.45 6.99 0.58
CA VAL A 208 -1.29 5.59 0.19
C VAL A 208 -2.59 4.83 0.41
N LEU A 209 -3.00 4.06 -0.59
CA LEU A 209 -4.15 3.17 -0.54
C LEU A 209 -3.65 1.73 -0.39
N ALA A 210 -4.03 1.07 0.68
CA ALA A 210 -3.60 -0.30 0.95
C ALA A 210 -4.74 -1.12 1.55
N ASP A 211 -5.11 -2.23 0.93
CA ASP A 211 -5.87 -3.25 1.64
C ASP A 211 -4.95 -4.02 2.60
N ARG A 212 -5.52 -4.72 3.59
CA ARG A 212 -4.76 -5.46 4.60
C ARG A 212 -3.69 -6.38 3.99
N SER A 213 -3.93 -6.91 2.77
CA SER A 213 -2.98 -7.83 2.12
C SER A 213 -1.65 -7.16 1.72
N LYS A 214 -1.60 -5.83 1.70
CA LYS A 214 -0.42 -5.03 1.34
C LYS A 214 0.47 -4.69 2.54
N LEU A 215 -0.08 -4.79 3.75
CA LEU A 215 0.65 -4.51 4.97
C LEU A 215 1.70 -5.61 5.23
N GLY A 216 2.95 -5.21 5.43
CA GLY A 216 4.09 -6.10 5.60
C GLY A 216 4.62 -6.73 4.30
N ALA A 217 3.95 -6.51 3.17
CA ALA A 217 4.45 -6.93 1.87
C ALA A 217 5.53 -5.97 1.36
N VAL A 218 6.54 -6.51 0.66
CA VAL A 218 7.69 -5.76 0.14
C VAL A 218 7.99 -6.21 -1.28
N GLY A 219 7.99 -5.28 -2.22
CA GLY A 219 8.45 -5.49 -3.60
C GLY A 219 9.91 -5.07 -3.79
N ASP A 220 10.50 -5.46 -4.92
CA ASP A 220 11.92 -5.18 -5.22
C ASP A 220 12.27 -3.70 -5.37
N PHE A 221 11.27 -2.85 -5.70
CA PHE A 221 11.53 -1.45 -6.00
C PHE A 221 10.81 -0.53 -5.02
N VAL A 222 11.56 0.22 -4.25
CA VAL A 222 11.03 1.25 -3.34
C VAL A 222 10.48 2.41 -4.16
N ILE A 223 9.24 2.81 -3.86
CA ILE A 223 8.63 4.04 -4.39
C ILE A 223 9.02 5.22 -3.49
N CYS A 224 8.74 5.11 -2.19
CA CYS A 224 9.11 6.12 -1.19
C CYS A 224 9.21 5.53 0.22
N GLY A 225 9.88 6.27 1.10
CA GLY A 225 9.82 6.01 2.54
C GLY A 225 8.50 6.50 3.16
N LEU A 226 8.21 6.04 4.39
CA LEU A 226 7.02 6.52 5.11
C LEU A 226 7.08 8.01 5.46
N SER A 227 8.29 8.59 5.53
CA SER A 227 8.48 10.04 5.75
C SER A 227 7.92 10.92 4.62
N ASP A 228 7.74 10.35 3.42
CA ASP A 228 7.17 11.06 2.29
C ASP A 228 5.63 10.96 2.26
N VAL A 229 5.02 10.13 3.13
CA VAL A 229 3.59 9.85 3.19
C VAL A 229 2.92 10.63 4.32
N GLN A 230 1.79 11.27 4.04
CA GLN A 230 1.01 11.99 5.04
C GLN A 230 -0.21 11.20 5.53
N ALA A 231 -0.76 10.33 4.68
CA ALA A 231 -1.92 9.53 5.06
C ALA A 231 -1.88 8.13 4.45
N VAL A 232 -2.45 7.17 5.17
CA VAL A 232 -2.74 5.82 4.69
C VAL A 232 -4.24 5.59 4.82
N VAL A 233 -4.88 5.18 3.73
CA VAL A 233 -6.28 4.72 3.73
C VAL A 233 -6.27 3.21 3.64
N VAL A 234 -6.84 2.55 4.64
CA VAL A 234 -6.78 1.09 4.79
C VAL A 234 -8.13 0.54 5.24
N ASP A 235 -8.48 -0.68 4.80
CA ASP A 235 -9.72 -1.35 5.21
C ASP A 235 -9.64 -1.93 6.62
N ASP A 236 -8.51 -2.58 6.93
CA ASP A 236 -8.25 -3.20 8.21
C ASP A 236 -6.76 -3.15 8.53
N VAL A 237 -6.41 -2.83 9.76
CA VAL A 237 -5.03 -2.74 10.24
C VAL A 237 -4.97 -3.13 11.71
N ASP A 238 -3.99 -3.95 12.06
CA ASP A 238 -3.75 -4.31 13.45
C ASP A 238 -3.41 -3.06 14.28
N ASP A 239 -3.95 -2.97 15.52
CA ASP A 239 -3.77 -1.80 16.39
C ASP A 239 -2.30 -1.42 16.57
N ASP A 240 -1.40 -2.40 16.71
CA ASP A 240 0.04 -2.15 16.89
C ASP A 240 0.68 -1.52 15.65
N VAL A 241 0.27 -1.95 14.45
CA VAL A 241 0.75 -1.37 13.18
C VAL A 241 0.20 0.04 13.01
N ARG A 242 -1.09 0.23 13.32
CA ARG A 242 -1.75 1.52 13.30
C ARG A 242 -1.08 2.51 14.25
N ASP A 243 -0.82 2.10 15.50
CA ASP A 243 -0.17 2.93 16.51
C ASP A 243 1.25 3.31 16.10
N GLU A 244 1.97 2.40 15.43
CA GLU A 244 3.30 2.70 14.89
C GLU A 244 3.23 3.71 13.74
N MET A 245 2.27 3.57 12.82
CA MET A 245 2.04 4.56 11.76
C MET A 245 1.72 5.95 12.36
N LEU A 246 0.84 6.02 13.36
CA LEU A 246 0.50 7.26 14.06
C LEU A 246 1.72 7.87 14.77
N ARG A 247 2.56 7.07 15.43
CA ARG A 247 3.81 7.54 16.05
C ARG A 247 4.81 8.12 15.05
N ARG A 248 4.80 7.61 13.82
CA ARG A 248 5.61 8.15 12.71
C ARG A 248 4.99 9.37 12.03
N GLY A 249 3.86 9.86 12.56
CA GLY A 249 3.19 11.07 12.08
C GLY A 249 2.24 10.87 10.91
N LEU A 250 1.94 9.62 10.51
CA LEU A 250 0.97 9.34 9.47
C LEU A 250 -0.47 9.46 10.01
N ARG A 251 -1.37 10.02 9.21
CA ARG A 251 -2.80 9.93 9.44
C ARG A 251 -3.30 8.58 8.89
N VAL A 252 -3.93 7.76 9.74
CA VAL A 252 -4.51 6.47 9.33
C VAL A 252 -6.02 6.62 9.23
N VAL A 253 -6.58 6.36 8.07
CA VAL A 253 -8.01 6.38 7.78
C VAL A 253 -8.46 4.92 7.58
N SER A 254 -9.15 4.37 8.57
CA SER A 254 -9.74 3.03 8.49
C SER A 254 -11.17 3.11 7.93
N THR A 255 -11.55 2.14 7.05
CA THR A 255 -12.82 2.16 6.31
C THR A 255 -13.68 0.92 6.54
#